data_3f4b98974eefddf828633e86c29f4106
#
_entry.id   3f4b98974eefddf828633e86c29f4106
#
_cell.length_a   1.000
_cell.length_b   1.000
_cell.length_c   1.000
_cell.angle_alpha   90.00
_cell.angle_beta   90.00
_cell.angle_gamma   90.00
#
_symmetry.space_group_name_H-M   'P 1'
#
loop_
_entity.id
_entity.type
_entity.pdbx_description
1 polymer ?
#
loop_
_entity_poly.entity_id
_entity_poly.type
_entity_poly.pdbx_seq_one_letter_code
_entity_poly.pdbx_strand_id
1 'polypeptide(L)'
;MEKTKATPWGTDKGFWSEEDTKLSIAFIDEKYGFAPTRDNVEIAILKVAKENTYHPVKDRIELQKWDGERRAERYFIDLLGCPDTSYVREVTRLWLTGLVARIYRPGIKFEIVPILTGGQGLGKSTATKRLLPEFHSDSVRKFGDNTEDYRILQNNAVIEFGELKGFKKTAIEAVKNFISASSDDIRALYSKRTEKVDRHCVFIGTSNAKGFLKDEGKERRFYPIQCGVNDVACHPMEKEEKYFLQVLAEAKTWYDEGQTLTLSKELEEKLEHIQEAYKVEDPEKEAILEYLGYFYPPMDWYELSPYERRQYFLKHLQEPLDDQQNYKDYPLHFGDVQLEVTSPNEIAYVVFNDNQNKGRGGRYSQKARDVLDNHREWERAEIQKRLWKKGTPTTYYFRKKY
;
A
#
# COMPACT_ATOMS: atom_id res chain seq x y z
N MET A 1 -30.35 7.79 4.33
CA MET A 1 -31.55 6.94 4.17
C MET A 1 -31.93 6.94 2.69
N GLU A 2 -32.22 5.80 2.12
CA GLU A 2 -32.59 5.67 0.72
C GLU A 2 -34.11 5.54 0.56
N LYS A 3 -34.64 6.20 -0.47
CA LYS A 3 -36.04 6.12 -0.89
C LYS A 3 -36.18 5.00 -1.94
N THR A 4 -36.92 3.97 -1.65
CA THR A 4 -37.14 2.83 -2.57
C THR A 4 -38.20 3.11 -3.63
N LYS A 5 -38.99 4.17 -3.46
CA LYS A 5 -40.04 4.62 -4.37
C LYS A 5 -40.01 6.14 -4.52
N ALA A 6 -40.60 6.64 -5.60
CA ALA A 6 -40.89 8.06 -5.73
C ALA A 6 -41.80 8.53 -4.58
N THR A 7 -41.59 9.76 -4.13
CA THR A 7 -42.35 10.33 -3.02
C THR A 7 -43.69 10.92 -3.49
N PRO A 8 -44.70 11.02 -2.61
CA PRO A 8 -45.95 11.66 -2.95
C PRO A 8 -45.82 13.15 -3.37
N TRP A 9 -44.73 13.80 -3.01
CA TRP A 9 -44.44 15.21 -3.36
C TRP A 9 -43.52 15.36 -4.59
N GLY A 10 -43.32 14.27 -5.36
CA GLY A 10 -42.74 14.35 -6.70
C GLY A 10 -41.23 14.22 -6.81
N THR A 11 -40.54 13.84 -5.73
CA THR A 11 -39.10 13.50 -5.84
C THR A 11 -38.90 12.03 -6.14
N ASP A 12 -37.94 11.72 -7.04
CA ASP A 12 -37.61 10.36 -7.49
C ASP A 12 -36.96 9.51 -6.40
N LYS A 13 -36.75 8.24 -6.73
CA LYS A 13 -35.93 7.30 -5.93
C LYS A 13 -34.55 7.90 -5.65
N GLY A 14 -33.93 7.48 -4.57
CA GLY A 14 -32.58 7.88 -4.19
C GLY A 14 -32.47 8.25 -2.71
N PHE A 15 -31.44 8.98 -2.34
CA PHE A 15 -31.24 9.37 -0.96
C PHE A 15 -32.22 10.46 -0.52
N TRP A 16 -32.68 10.37 0.72
CA TRP A 16 -33.49 11.40 1.35
C TRP A 16 -32.70 12.70 1.49
N SER A 17 -33.22 13.78 0.97
CA SER A 17 -32.58 15.08 0.94
C SER A 17 -33.19 16.08 1.94
N GLU A 18 -32.56 17.22 2.13
CA GLU A 18 -33.11 18.38 2.82
C GLU A 18 -34.42 18.88 2.18
N GLU A 19 -34.47 18.81 0.84
CA GLU A 19 -35.66 19.17 0.06
C GLU A 19 -36.81 18.22 0.37
N ASP A 20 -36.57 16.91 0.45
CA ASP A 20 -37.58 15.93 0.83
C ASP A 20 -38.17 16.23 2.20
N THR A 21 -37.35 16.65 3.18
CA THR A 21 -37.83 17.03 4.51
C THR A 21 -38.77 18.24 4.44
N LYS A 22 -38.41 19.25 3.67
CA LYS A 22 -39.25 20.45 3.51
C LYS A 22 -40.55 20.14 2.77
N LEU A 23 -40.46 19.42 1.66
CA LEU A 23 -41.63 19.03 0.85
C LEU A 23 -42.56 18.09 1.60
N SER A 24 -42.06 17.21 2.46
CA SER A 24 -42.88 16.33 3.30
C SER A 24 -43.70 17.14 4.33
N ILE A 25 -43.15 18.20 4.91
CA ILE A 25 -43.88 19.08 5.82
C ILE A 25 -45.03 19.75 5.08
N ALA A 26 -44.79 20.36 3.92
CA ALA A 26 -45.80 20.99 3.09
C ALA A 26 -46.90 20.01 2.66
N PHE A 27 -46.50 18.82 2.23
CA PHE A 27 -47.44 17.75 1.85
C PHE A 27 -48.33 17.28 3.01
N ILE A 28 -47.78 17.20 4.23
CA ILE A 28 -48.54 16.80 5.43
C ILE A 28 -49.52 17.91 5.79
N ASP A 29 -49.11 19.18 5.72
CA ASP A 29 -49.99 20.33 6.00
C ASP A 29 -51.16 20.37 5.01
N GLU A 30 -50.89 20.27 3.72
CA GLU A 30 -51.91 20.26 2.68
C GLU A 30 -52.88 19.11 2.83
N LYS A 31 -52.39 17.91 3.11
CA LYS A 31 -53.24 16.71 3.12
C LYS A 31 -53.98 16.51 4.43
N TYR A 32 -53.42 16.85 5.56
CA TYR A 32 -53.92 16.56 6.90
C TYR A 32 -54.25 17.78 7.76
N GLY A 33 -54.00 18.99 7.26
CA GLY A 33 -54.36 20.26 7.93
C GLY A 33 -53.51 20.57 9.16
N PHE A 34 -52.30 20.04 9.24
CA PHE A 34 -51.32 20.42 10.25
C PHE A 34 -49.86 20.34 9.72
N ALA A 35 -49.05 21.33 10.07
CA ALA A 35 -47.65 21.37 9.71
C ALA A 35 -46.80 20.78 10.86
N PRO A 36 -46.18 19.59 10.73
CA PRO A 36 -45.27 19.07 11.74
C PRO A 36 -43.98 19.92 11.81
N THR A 37 -43.35 19.93 12.97
CA THR A 37 -42.02 20.53 13.08
C THR A 37 -40.99 19.65 12.32
N ARG A 38 -39.89 20.29 11.89
CA ARG A 38 -38.77 19.57 11.25
C ARG A 38 -38.28 18.40 12.10
N ASP A 39 -38.11 18.62 13.42
CA ASP A 39 -37.66 17.58 14.35
C ASP A 39 -38.62 16.38 14.37
N ASN A 40 -39.94 16.63 14.37
CA ASN A 40 -40.92 15.55 14.34
C ASN A 40 -40.84 14.73 13.04
N VAL A 41 -40.62 15.37 11.90
CA VAL A 41 -40.42 14.70 10.62
C VAL A 41 -39.13 13.88 10.65
N GLU A 42 -38.02 14.44 11.12
CA GLU A 42 -36.75 13.73 11.22
C GLU A 42 -36.83 12.49 12.15
N ILE A 43 -37.54 12.62 13.29
CA ILE A 43 -37.80 11.47 14.19
C ILE A 43 -38.65 10.41 13.52
N ALA A 44 -39.71 10.80 12.81
CA ALA A 44 -40.57 9.85 12.09
C ALA A 44 -39.80 9.12 10.99
N ILE A 45 -38.98 9.84 10.22
CA ILE A 45 -38.10 9.26 9.20
C ILE A 45 -37.12 8.27 9.81
N LEU A 46 -36.46 8.65 10.92
CA LEU A 46 -35.53 7.77 11.62
C LEU A 46 -36.20 6.50 12.12
N LYS A 47 -37.43 6.59 12.63
CA LYS A 47 -38.22 5.45 13.08
C LYS A 47 -38.51 4.51 11.91
N VAL A 48 -39.06 5.02 10.81
CA VAL A 48 -39.39 4.22 9.62
C VAL A 48 -38.12 3.59 9.02
N ALA A 49 -37.02 4.32 8.96
CA ALA A 49 -35.74 3.80 8.47
C ALA A 49 -35.22 2.64 9.34
N LYS A 50 -35.35 2.73 10.67
CA LYS A 50 -34.97 1.62 11.57
C LYS A 50 -35.84 0.39 11.43
N GLU A 51 -37.15 0.57 11.22
CA GLU A 51 -38.10 -0.55 11.00
C GLU A 51 -37.89 -1.21 9.65
N ASN A 52 -37.33 -0.50 8.66
CA ASN A 52 -37.11 -0.98 7.30
C ASN A 52 -35.61 -1.04 6.96
N THR A 53 -34.78 -1.42 7.92
CA THR A 53 -33.34 -1.55 7.69
C THR A 53 -33.06 -2.71 6.74
N TYR A 54 -32.27 -2.44 5.70
CA TYR A 54 -31.75 -3.44 4.78
C TYR A 54 -30.29 -3.18 4.47
N HIS A 55 -29.59 -4.17 3.96
CA HIS A 55 -28.19 -4.03 3.59
C HIS A 55 -28.03 -4.30 2.09
N PRO A 56 -27.96 -3.27 1.23
CA PRO A 56 -28.11 -3.44 -0.21
C PRO A 56 -27.09 -4.40 -0.82
N VAL A 57 -25.84 -4.40 -0.34
CA VAL A 57 -24.80 -5.31 -0.84
C VAL A 57 -25.07 -6.75 -0.38
N LYS A 58 -25.44 -6.93 0.89
CA LYS A 58 -25.74 -8.26 1.45
C LYS A 58 -26.94 -8.89 0.76
N ASP A 59 -28.03 -8.13 0.66
CA ASP A 59 -29.26 -8.58 0.03
C ASP A 59 -29.02 -8.95 -1.44
N ARG A 60 -28.20 -8.15 -2.15
CA ARG A 60 -27.81 -8.43 -3.54
C ARG A 60 -27.00 -9.72 -3.68
N ILE A 61 -26.08 -10.00 -2.77
CA ILE A 61 -25.29 -11.25 -2.75
C ILE A 61 -26.23 -12.44 -2.46
N GLU A 62 -27.15 -12.30 -1.52
CA GLU A 62 -28.07 -13.37 -1.12
C GLU A 62 -29.13 -13.71 -2.18
N LEU A 63 -29.46 -12.74 -3.04
CA LEU A 63 -30.33 -13.01 -4.20
C LEU A 63 -29.68 -13.88 -5.28
N GLN A 64 -28.35 -14.03 -5.25
CA GLN A 64 -27.61 -14.82 -6.21
C GLN A 64 -27.20 -16.17 -5.61
N LYS A 65 -27.68 -17.24 -6.26
CA LYS A 65 -27.15 -18.56 -5.96
C LYS A 65 -25.96 -18.84 -6.86
N TRP A 66 -24.84 -19.28 -6.28
CA TRP A 66 -23.68 -19.66 -7.07
C TRP A 66 -24.04 -20.80 -8.04
N ASP A 67 -23.67 -20.64 -9.30
CA ASP A 67 -23.98 -21.59 -10.37
C ASP A 67 -23.05 -22.82 -10.44
N GLY A 68 -22.00 -22.86 -9.55
CA GLY A 68 -21.01 -23.93 -9.46
C GLY A 68 -19.80 -23.74 -10.37
N GLU A 69 -19.79 -22.71 -11.22
CA GLU A 69 -18.63 -22.41 -12.07
C GLU A 69 -17.59 -21.60 -11.32
N ARG A 70 -16.36 -22.10 -11.24
CA ARG A 70 -15.24 -21.46 -10.56
C ARG A 70 -14.66 -20.33 -11.40
N ARG A 71 -14.79 -19.08 -10.93
CA ARG A 71 -14.29 -17.89 -11.60
C ARG A 71 -13.67 -16.87 -10.64
N ALA A 72 -14.06 -16.90 -9.37
CA ALA A 72 -13.67 -15.86 -8.43
C ALA A 72 -12.16 -15.89 -8.09
N GLU A 73 -11.55 -17.06 -7.89
CA GLU A 73 -10.10 -17.14 -7.64
C GLU A 73 -9.26 -16.73 -8.87
N ARG A 74 -9.85 -16.75 -10.07
CA ARG A 74 -9.24 -16.35 -11.33
C ARG A 74 -9.59 -14.92 -11.74
N TYR A 75 -10.30 -14.18 -10.90
CA TYR A 75 -10.85 -12.86 -11.22
C TYR A 75 -9.83 -11.90 -11.84
N PHE A 76 -8.67 -11.72 -11.21
CA PHE A 76 -7.62 -10.85 -11.74
C PHE A 76 -6.85 -11.52 -12.89
N ILE A 77 -6.74 -12.84 -12.92
CA ILE A 77 -6.10 -13.58 -14.01
C ILE A 77 -6.89 -13.37 -15.31
N ASP A 78 -8.18 -13.65 -15.27
CA ASP A 78 -9.05 -13.66 -16.45
C ASP A 78 -9.40 -12.25 -16.95
N LEU A 79 -9.51 -11.26 -16.06
CA LEU A 79 -9.89 -9.89 -16.42
C LEU A 79 -8.71 -8.95 -16.66
N LEU A 80 -7.56 -9.21 -16.06
CA LEU A 80 -6.43 -8.29 -16.09
C LEU A 80 -5.14 -8.94 -16.65
N GLY A 81 -5.20 -10.18 -17.12
CA GLY A 81 -4.05 -10.90 -17.66
C GLY A 81 -2.94 -11.10 -16.63
N CYS A 82 -3.29 -11.32 -15.38
CA CYS A 82 -2.32 -11.62 -14.34
C CYS A 82 -1.74 -13.04 -14.52
N PRO A 83 -0.52 -13.34 -14.01
CA PRO A 83 0.03 -14.68 -14.04
C PRO A 83 -0.85 -15.67 -13.31
N ASP A 84 -1.09 -16.84 -13.90
CA ASP A 84 -1.85 -17.92 -13.27
C ASP A 84 -0.95 -18.71 -12.30
N THR A 85 -0.79 -18.17 -11.09
CA THR A 85 0.02 -18.75 -10.03
C THR A 85 -0.82 -19.00 -8.77
N SER A 86 -0.34 -19.93 -7.91
CA SER A 86 -0.97 -20.16 -6.60
C SER A 86 -1.09 -18.88 -5.76
N TYR A 87 -0.08 -18.01 -5.83
CA TYR A 87 -0.05 -16.73 -5.16
C TYR A 87 -1.19 -15.80 -5.62
N VAL A 88 -1.33 -15.58 -6.93
CA VAL A 88 -2.39 -14.69 -7.47
C VAL A 88 -3.78 -15.24 -7.16
N ARG A 89 -3.98 -16.55 -7.30
CA ARG A 89 -5.25 -17.21 -6.96
C ARG A 89 -5.59 -17.05 -5.48
N GLU A 90 -4.63 -17.34 -4.58
CA GLU A 90 -4.86 -17.26 -3.13
C GLU A 90 -5.12 -15.82 -2.68
N VAL A 91 -4.33 -14.84 -3.13
CA VAL A 91 -4.54 -13.42 -2.79
C VAL A 91 -5.91 -12.93 -3.30
N THR A 92 -6.29 -13.31 -4.53
CA THR A 92 -7.59 -12.96 -5.09
C THR A 92 -8.74 -13.57 -4.27
N ARG A 93 -8.63 -14.86 -3.95
CA ARG A 93 -9.59 -15.58 -3.13
C ARG A 93 -9.73 -14.98 -1.74
N LEU A 94 -8.62 -14.69 -1.06
CA LEU A 94 -8.63 -14.07 0.27
C LEU A 94 -9.25 -12.68 0.24
N TRP A 95 -8.92 -11.86 -0.77
CA TRP A 95 -9.46 -10.51 -0.87
C TRP A 95 -10.98 -10.51 -1.10
N LEU A 96 -11.48 -11.37 -1.99
CA LEU A 96 -12.92 -11.52 -2.24
C LEU A 96 -13.65 -12.10 -1.02
N THR A 97 -13.08 -13.11 -0.35
CA THR A 97 -13.64 -13.65 0.88
C THR A 97 -13.65 -12.59 1.99
N GLY A 98 -12.58 -11.79 2.09
CA GLY A 98 -12.47 -10.67 3.03
C GLY A 98 -13.51 -9.58 2.78
N LEU A 99 -13.83 -9.28 1.52
CA LEU A 99 -14.90 -8.37 1.14
C LEU A 99 -16.26 -8.87 1.67
N VAL A 100 -16.59 -10.13 1.41
CA VAL A 100 -17.81 -10.74 1.94
C VAL A 100 -17.80 -10.76 3.46
N ALA A 101 -16.69 -11.18 4.08
CA ALA A 101 -16.58 -11.23 5.54
C ALA A 101 -16.79 -9.85 6.19
N ARG A 102 -16.27 -8.77 5.62
CA ARG A 102 -16.48 -7.40 6.09
C ARG A 102 -17.94 -6.95 5.96
N ILE A 103 -18.65 -7.39 4.93
CA ILE A 103 -20.07 -7.09 4.74
C ILE A 103 -20.94 -7.83 5.76
N TYR A 104 -20.63 -9.10 6.03
CA TYR A 104 -21.44 -9.94 6.95
C TYR A 104 -21.07 -9.77 8.42
N ARG A 105 -19.81 -9.44 8.70
CA ARG A 105 -19.26 -9.22 10.04
C ARG A 105 -18.41 -7.96 10.05
N PRO A 106 -19.04 -6.77 10.06
CA PRO A 106 -18.30 -5.52 10.17
C PRO A 106 -17.33 -5.54 11.38
N GLY A 107 -16.18 -4.94 11.23
CA GLY A 107 -15.14 -4.94 12.27
C GLY A 107 -14.24 -6.19 12.30
N ILE A 108 -14.50 -7.23 11.51
CA ILE A 108 -13.57 -8.36 11.41
C ILE A 108 -12.20 -7.89 10.96
N LYS A 109 -11.14 -8.39 11.61
CA LYS A 109 -9.77 -8.01 11.23
C LYS A 109 -9.43 -8.54 9.83
N PHE A 110 -9.09 -7.64 8.93
CA PHE A 110 -8.69 -7.96 7.57
C PHE A 110 -7.72 -6.90 7.05
N GLU A 111 -6.50 -7.32 6.67
CA GLU A 111 -5.41 -6.41 6.32
C GLU A 111 -4.79 -6.74 4.94
N ILE A 112 -5.39 -7.63 4.15
CA ILE A 112 -4.87 -8.00 2.83
C ILE A 112 -5.29 -6.96 1.81
N VAL A 113 -4.31 -6.34 1.18
CA VAL A 113 -4.48 -5.30 0.18
C VAL A 113 -3.75 -5.69 -1.10
N PRO A 114 -4.43 -6.22 -2.09
CA PRO A 114 -3.86 -6.43 -3.41
C PRO A 114 -3.42 -5.10 -4.02
N ILE A 115 -2.23 -5.07 -4.63
CA ILE A 115 -1.74 -3.92 -5.38
C ILE A 115 -1.58 -4.32 -6.83
N LEU A 116 -2.53 -3.90 -7.66
CA LEU A 116 -2.57 -4.20 -9.08
C LEU A 116 -1.58 -3.30 -9.83
N THR A 117 -0.50 -3.89 -10.34
CA THR A 117 0.57 -3.16 -11.04
C THR A 117 0.57 -3.47 -12.53
N GLY A 118 0.91 -2.48 -13.35
CA GLY A 118 0.98 -2.68 -14.81
C GLY A 118 0.59 -1.43 -15.58
N GLY A 119 0.71 -1.47 -16.90
CA GLY A 119 0.45 -0.33 -17.79
C GLY A 119 -0.91 0.33 -17.58
N GLN A 120 -1.03 1.54 -18.10
CA GLN A 120 -2.30 2.26 -18.16
C GLN A 120 -3.24 1.57 -19.17
N GLY A 121 -4.54 1.63 -18.93
CA GLY A 121 -5.54 1.08 -19.87
C GLY A 121 -5.86 -0.40 -19.72
N LEU A 122 -5.18 -1.13 -18.82
CA LEU A 122 -5.43 -2.56 -18.59
C LEU A 122 -6.77 -2.88 -17.89
N GLY A 123 -7.54 -1.86 -17.52
CA GLY A 123 -8.83 -2.07 -16.84
C GLY A 123 -8.74 -2.35 -15.33
N LYS A 124 -7.61 -2.06 -14.66
CA LYS A 124 -7.43 -2.31 -13.22
C LYS A 124 -8.55 -1.72 -12.37
N SER A 125 -8.73 -0.40 -12.43
CA SER A 125 -9.79 0.30 -11.69
C SER A 125 -11.20 -0.07 -12.20
N THR A 126 -11.33 -0.45 -13.46
CA THR A 126 -12.59 -0.93 -14.01
C THR A 126 -12.99 -2.26 -13.38
N ALA A 127 -12.06 -3.22 -13.26
CA ALA A 127 -12.32 -4.50 -12.63
C ALA A 127 -12.76 -4.30 -11.17
N THR A 128 -12.03 -3.50 -10.38
CA THR A 128 -12.39 -3.24 -8.99
C THR A 128 -13.77 -2.59 -8.83
N LYS A 129 -14.06 -1.58 -9.64
CA LYS A 129 -15.34 -0.86 -9.62
C LYS A 129 -16.51 -1.73 -10.07
N ARG A 130 -16.35 -2.54 -11.11
CA ARG A 130 -17.41 -3.39 -11.66
C ARG A 130 -17.91 -4.46 -10.70
N LEU A 131 -17.13 -4.81 -9.68
CA LEU A 131 -17.53 -5.77 -8.67
C LEU A 131 -18.73 -5.26 -7.84
N LEU A 132 -18.67 -4.00 -7.40
CA LEU A 132 -19.72 -3.30 -6.65
C LEU A 132 -19.77 -1.83 -7.05
N PRO A 133 -20.31 -1.46 -8.22
CA PRO A 133 -20.17 -0.11 -8.78
C PRO A 133 -20.71 1.01 -7.89
N GLU A 134 -21.79 0.76 -7.16
CA GLU A 134 -22.45 1.74 -6.28
C GLU A 134 -21.76 1.86 -4.91
N PHE A 135 -20.87 0.91 -4.57
CA PHE A 135 -20.19 0.81 -3.28
C PHE A 135 -18.67 0.75 -3.44
N HIS A 136 -18.16 1.40 -4.49
CA HIS A 136 -16.74 1.56 -4.77
C HIS A 136 -16.37 3.05 -4.72
N SER A 137 -15.25 3.37 -4.09
CA SER A 137 -14.70 4.72 -4.11
C SER A 137 -13.18 4.70 -4.29
N ASP A 138 -12.71 5.63 -5.10
CA ASP A 138 -11.29 5.96 -5.31
C ASP A 138 -10.92 7.34 -4.74
N SER A 139 -11.77 7.89 -3.87
CA SER A 139 -11.70 9.30 -3.44
C SER A 139 -10.93 9.51 -2.14
N VAL A 140 -10.51 8.47 -1.43
CA VAL A 140 -9.69 8.60 -0.21
C VAL A 140 -8.32 9.15 -0.56
N ARG A 141 -7.91 10.25 0.11
CA ARG A 141 -6.66 10.98 -0.21
C ARG A 141 -5.72 11.15 0.99
N LYS A 142 -6.24 11.23 2.20
CA LYS A 142 -5.48 11.63 3.39
C LYS A 142 -5.40 10.55 4.48
N PHE A 143 -5.99 9.40 4.24
CA PHE A 143 -5.89 8.22 5.11
C PHE A 143 -6.15 8.50 6.60
N GLY A 144 -7.26 9.19 6.88
CA GLY A 144 -7.71 9.45 8.24
C GLY A 144 -7.32 10.82 8.82
N ASP A 145 -6.62 11.65 8.06
CA ASP A 145 -6.32 13.03 8.48
C ASP A 145 -7.56 13.94 8.47
N ASN A 146 -8.67 13.49 7.88
CA ASN A 146 -9.92 14.24 7.83
C ASN A 146 -11.16 13.35 8.04
N THR A 147 -12.25 13.98 8.48
CA THR A 147 -13.52 13.30 8.73
C THR A 147 -14.18 12.77 7.44
N GLU A 148 -13.85 13.35 6.30
CA GLU A 148 -14.42 12.96 5.02
C GLU A 148 -13.97 11.56 4.58
N ASP A 149 -12.69 11.21 4.79
CA ASP A 149 -12.20 9.86 4.49
C ASP A 149 -13.02 8.78 5.24
N TYR A 150 -13.35 9.03 6.51
CA TYR A 150 -14.17 8.08 7.29
C TYR A 150 -15.60 7.93 6.77
N ARG A 151 -16.20 9.03 6.25
CA ARG A 151 -17.52 8.94 5.60
C ARG A 151 -17.48 8.14 4.31
N ILE A 152 -16.39 8.29 3.53
CA ILE A 152 -16.20 7.48 2.33
C ILE A 152 -16.15 6.00 2.70
N LEU A 153 -15.43 5.62 3.78
CA LEU A 153 -15.38 4.25 4.25
C LEU A 153 -16.75 3.69 4.64
N GLN A 154 -17.60 4.52 5.25
CA GLN A 154 -18.94 4.09 5.69
C GLN A 154 -19.93 3.85 4.54
N ASN A 155 -19.71 4.48 3.40
CA ASN A 155 -20.63 4.40 2.27
C ASN A 155 -20.17 3.40 1.20
N ASN A 156 -18.97 2.81 1.35
CA ASN A 156 -18.39 1.97 0.32
C ASN A 156 -17.89 0.64 0.87
N ALA A 157 -17.98 -0.40 0.07
CA ALA A 157 -17.48 -1.74 0.38
C ALA A 157 -16.08 -1.97 -0.18
N VAL A 158 -15.72 -1.27 -1.26
CA VAL A 158 -14.40 -1.34 -1.89
C VAL A 158 -13.79 0.06 -1.94
N ILE A 159 -12.63 0.23 -1.32
CA ILE A 159 -11.85 1.47 -1.36
C ILE A 159 -10.60 1.22 -2.19
N GLU A 160 -10.52 1.92 -3.31
CA GLU A 160 -9.36 1.90 -4.18
C GLU A 160 -8.46 3.12 -3.92
N PHE A 161 -7.19 2.89 -3.77
CA PHE A 161 -6.21 3.97 -3.77
C PHE A 161 -5.22 3.80 -4.93
N GLY A 162 -5.16 4.82 -5.75
CA GLY A 162 -4.28 4.88 -6.91
C GLY A 162 -2.90 5.45 -6.58
N GLU A 163 -1.94 5.14 -7.44
CA GLU A 163 -0.61 5.76 -7.49
C GLU A 163 0.18 5.80 -6.18
N LEU A 164 0.33 4.64 -5.53
CA LEU A 164 1.14 4.49 -4.30
C LEU A 164 2.57 5.01 -4.43
N LYS A 165 3.12 5.08 -5.65
CA LYS A 165 4.47 5.61 -5.92
C LYS A 165 4.68 7.05 -5.42
N GLY A 166 3.62 7.86 -5.41
CA GLY A 166 3.67 9.26 -4.95
C GLY A 166 3.77 9.44 -3.43
N PHE A 167 3.49 8.41 -2.62
CA PHE A 167 3.48 8.55 -1.17
C PHE A 167 4.90 8.66 -0.58
N LYS A 168 5.08 9.62 0.34
CA LYS A 168 6.29 9.68 1.17
C LYS A 168 6.30 8.52 2.17
N LYS A 169 7.45 8.18 2.73
CA LYS A 169 7.59 7.08 3.73
C LYS A 169 6.63 7.26 4.91
N THR A 170 6.51 8.47 5.45
CA THR A 170 5.57 8.80 6.54
C THR A 170 4.11 8.60 6.16
N ALA A 171 3.75 8.85 4.89
CA ALA A 171 2.39 8.61 4.40
C ALA A 171 2.09 7.11 4.28
N ILE A 172 3.06 6.28 3.95
CA ILE A 172 2.89 4.81 3.90
C ILE A 172 2.58 4.25 5.29
N GLU A 173 3.25 4.72 6.35
CA GLU A 173 2.96 4.31 7.71
C GLU A 173 1.55 4.73 8.14
N ALA A 174 1.10 5.93 7.78
CA ALA A 174 -0.28 6.36 8.01
C ALA A 174 -1.28 5.44 7.29
N VAL A 175 -1.01 5.08 6.02
CA VAL A 175 -1.82 4.13 5.26
C VAL A 175 -1.87 2.76 5.94
N LYS A 176 -0.75 2.23 6.41
CA LYS A 176 -0.68 0.95 7.12
C LYS A 176 -1.54 0.95 8.39
N ASN A 177 -1.45 2.00 9.18
CA ASN A 177 -2.25 2.16 10.39
C ASN A 177 -3.74 2.30 10.06
N PHE A 178 -4.05 3.08 9.03
CA PHE A 178 -5.41 3.26 8.53
C PHE A 178 -6.03 1.95 8.05
N ILE A 179 -5.31 1.13 7.29
CA ILE A 179 -5.77 -0.19 6.80
C ILE A 179 -6.03 -1.16 7.96
N SER A 180 -5.19 -1.12 8.99
CA SER A 180 -5.25 -2.09 10.10
C SER A 180 -6.39 -1.86 11.09
N ALA A 181 -7.03 -0.71 11.05
CA ALA A 181 -8.14 -0.43 11.95
C ALA A 181 -9.36 -1.29 11.59
N SER A 182 -10.01 -1.83 12.60
CA SER A 182 -11.25 -2.60 12.47
C SER A 182 -12.51 -1.73 12.64
N SER A 183 -12.35 -0.57 13.26
CA SER A 183 -13.41 0.40 13.51
C SER A 183 -12.84 1.81 13.50
N ASP A 184 -13.70 2.78 13.33
CA ASP A 184 -13.39 4.19 13.31
C ASP A 184 -14.25 4.95 14.32
N ASP A 185 -13.63 5.90 15.02
CA ASP A 185 -14.34 6.83 15.93
C ASP A 185 -14.77 8.07 15.15
N ILE A 186 -16.05 8.14 14.83
CA ILE A 186 -16.60 9.19 13.97
C ILE A 186 -17.54 10.09 14.74
N ARG A 187 -17.36 11.39 14.58
CA ARG A 187 -18.29 12.37 15.06
C ARG A 187 -19.21 12.81 13.92
N ALA A 188 -20.49 12.42 13.99
CA ALA A 188 -21.47 12.87 13.02
C ALA A 188 -21.58 14.41 13.04
N LEU A 189 -21.86 15.04 11.90
CA LEU A 189 -22.14 16.47 11.81
C LEU A 189 -23.23 16.83 12.83
N TYR A 190 -22.96 17.84 13.67
CA TYR A 190 -23.83 18.29 14.73
C TYR A 190 -24.02 17.37 15.95
N SER A 191 -23.39 16.15 15.95
CA SER A 191 -23.39 15.30 17.12
C SER A 191 -22.42 15.80 18.18
N LYS A 192 -22.84 15.78 19.45
CA LYS A 192 -21.94 16.03 20.60
C LYS A 192 -21.15 14.79 21.00
N ARG A 193 -21.48 13.63 20.45
CA ARG A 193 -20.86 12.33 20.81
C ARG A 193 -20.12 11.74 19.62
N THR A 194 -19.00 11.14 19.90
CA THR A 194 -18.27 10.29 18.97
C THR A 194 -18.90 8.88 19.02
N GLU A 195 -19.14 8.29 17.87
CA GLU A 195 -19.68 6.94 17.73
C GLU A 195 -18.60 6.05 17.12
N LYS A 196 -18.45 4.87 17.68
CA LYS A 196 -17.59 3.84 17.12
C LYS A 196 -18.34 3.10 16.02
N VAL A 197 -17.79 3.11 14.82
CA VAL A 197 -18.37 2.46 13.65
C VAL A 197 -17.43 1.39 13.13
N ASP A 198 -17.92 0.16 13.07
CA ASP A 198 -17.17 -0.97 12.57
C ASP A 198 -17.00 -0.91 11.05
N ARG A 199 -15.79 -1.20 10.57
CA ARG A 199 -15.48 -1.17 9.13
C ARG A 199 -16.07 -2.35 8.42
N HIS A 200 -16.74 -2.08 7.30
CA HIS A 200 -17.30 -3.06 6.38
C HIS A 200 -16.66 -3.02 4.98
N CYS A 201 -15.65 -2.19 4.78
CA CYS A 201 -14.92 -2.06 3.52
C CYS A 201 -13.62 -2.85 3.51
N VAL A 202 -13.16 -3.19 2.30
CA VAL A 202 -11.83 -3.69 2.01
C VAL A 202 -11.07 -2.70 1.14
N PHE A 203 -9.74 -2.84 1.13
CA PHE A 203 -8.85 -1.97 0.38
C PHE A 203 -8.24 -2.70 -0.81
N ILE A 204 -7.94 -1.96 -1.87
CA ILE A 204 -7.18 -2.39 -3.03
C ILE A 204 -6.38 -1.21 -3.56
N GLY A 205 -5.17 -1.46 -4.06
CA GLY A 205 -4.34 -0.41 -4.65
C GLY A 205 -4.11 -0.65 -6.14
N THR A 206 -3.90 0.45 -6.87
CA THR A 206 -3.47 0.40 -8.27
C THR A 206 -2.20 1.21 -8.46
N SER A 207 -1.28 0.72 -9.32
CA SER A 207 -0.05 1.42 -9.67
C SER A 207 0.31 1.15 -11.13
N ASN A 208 0.80 2.19 -11.81
CA ASN A 208 1.29 2.05 -13.18
C ASN A 208 2.76 1.64 -13.26
N ALA A 209 3.47 1.59 -12.12
CA ALA A 209 4.88 1.25 -12.06
C ALA A 209 5.16 0.21 -10.95
N LYS A 210 6.21 -0.58 -11.15
CA LYS A 210 6.90 -1.28 -10.08
C LYS A 210 7.52 -0.23 -9.14
N GLY A 211 8.09 -0.56 -8.03
CA GLY A 211 8.77 0.42 -7.19
C GLY A 211 7.82 1.33 -6.40
N PHE A 212 6.81 0.77 -5.77
CA PHE A 212 5.93 1.47 -4.84
C PHE A 212 6.19 1.10 -3.37
N LEU A 213 6.87 -0.01 -3.10
CA LEU A 213 7.28 -0.41 -1.75
C LEU A 213 8.58 0.32 -1.38
N LYS A 214 8.51 1.17 -0.36
CA LYS A 214 9.65 2.01 0.08
C LYS A 214 10.33 1.50 1.34
N ASP A 215 9.78 0.47 1.99
CA ASP A 215 10.32 -0.07 3.22
C ASP A 215 11.20 -1.29 2.97
N GLU A 216 12.25 -1.41 3.79
CA GLU A 216 13.16 -2.56 3.80
C GLU A 216 12.59 -3.77 4.57
N GLY A 217 11.48 -3.57 5.30
CA GLY A 217 10.83 -4.61 6.09
C GLY A 217 9.82 -5.45 5.33
N LYS A 218 9.40 -6.56 5.95
CA LYS A 218 8.30 -7.40 5.47
C LYS A 218 6.99 -6.63 5.48
N GLU A 219 6.46 -6.32 4.30
CA GLU A 219 5.18 -5.62 4.14
C GLU A 219 4.03 -6.62 4.06
N ARG A 220 3.60 -7.13 5.21
CA ARG A 220 2.54 -8.15 5.31
C ARG A 220 1.14 -7.71 4.89
N ARG A 221 0.94 -6.44 4.49
CA ARG A 221 -0.37 -5.92 4.08
C ARG A 221 -0.50 -5.76 2.58
N PHE A 222 0.59 -5.45 1.88
CA PHE A 222 0.59 -5.17 0.45
C PHE A 222 0.99 -6.37 -0.37
N TYR A 223 0.09 -6.82 -1.23
CA TYR A 223 0.23 -8.01 -2.06
C TYR A 223 0.31 -7.61 -3.54
N PRO A 224 1.52 -7.42 -4.09
CA PRO A 224 1.69 -7.02 -5.48
C PRO A 224 1.18 -8.09 -6.45
N ILE A 225 0.37 -7.66 -7.42
CA ILE A 225 -0.11 -8.51 -8.51
C ILE A 225 0.19 -7.79 -9.83
N GLN A 226 1.00 -8.41 -10.69
CA GLN A 226 1.33 -7.86 -11.99
C GLN A 226 0.20 -8.14 -12.98
N CYS A 227 -0.35 -7.08 -13.59
CA CYS A 227 -1.38 -7.15 -14.62
C CYS A 227 -0.75 -7.00 -16.03
N GLY A 228 -1.45 -7.51 -17.06
CA GLY A 228 -1.04 -7.39 -18.44
C GLY A 228 0.18 -8.25 -18.80
N VAL A 229 0.39 -9.36 -18.11
CA VAL A 229 1.42 -10.36 -18.43
C VAL A 229 0.93 -11.30 -19.53
N ASN A 230 -0.35 -11.66 -19.47
CA ASN A 230 -1.02 -12.49 -20.45
C ASN A 230 -2.10 -11.69 -21.15
N ASP A 231 -2.45 -12.11 -22.36
CA ASP A 231 -3.60 -11.57 -23.09
C ASP A 231 -4.90 -11.92 -22.34
N VAL A 232 -5.85 -10.99 -22.38
CA VAL A 232 -7.20 -11.20 -21.84
C VAL A 232 -8.19 -11.41 -22.98
N ALA A 233 -9.07 -12.38 -22.82
CA ALA A 233 -10.09 -12.67 -23.83
C ALA A 233 -11.19 -11.61 -23.85
N CYS A 234 -11.39 -10.84 -22.79
CA CYS A 234 -12.47 -9.90 -22.62
C CYS A 234 -12.12 -8.82 -21.58
N HIS A 235 -12.24 -7.56 -21.99
CA HIS A 235 -12.01 -6.45 -21.06
C HIS A 235 -13.08 -6.39 -19.97
N PRO A 236 -12.78 -5.97 -18.73
CA PRO A 236 -13.76 -5.91 -17.64
C PRO A 236 -15.05 -5.15 -17.97
N MET A 237 -15.00 -4.15 -18.85
CA MET A 237 -16.20 -3.41 -19.30
C MET A 237 -17.18 -4.25 -20.11
N GLU A 238 -16.70 -5.27 -20.80
CA GLU A 238 -17.51 -6.11 -21.69
C GLU A 238 -18.23 -7.24 -20.94
N LYS A 239 -17.84 -7.53 -19.70
CA LYS A 239 -18.52 -8.53 -18.87
C LYS A 239 -19.89 -8.01 -18.41
N GLU A 240 -20.87 -8.90 -18.45
CA GLU A 240 -22.21 -8.62 -17.91
C GLU A 240 -22.17 -8.51 -16.38
N GLU A 241 -23.14 -7.80 -15.82
CA GLU A 241 -23.30 -7.65 -14.38
C GLU A 241 -23.41 -9.00 -13.66
N LYS A 242 -24.11 -9.96 -14.26
CA LYS A 242 -24.27 -11.32 -13.74
C LYS A 242 -22.93 -12.00 -13.42
N TYR A 243 -21.90 -11.76 -14.22
CA TYR A 243 -20.56 -12.33 -13.97
C TYR A 243 -20.02 -11.88 -12.59
N PHE A 244 -20.12 -10.59 -12.29
CA PHE A 244 -19.59 -10.04 -11.01
C PHE A 244 -20.42 -10.50 -9.82
N LEU A 245 -21.74 -10.63 -10.00
CA LEU A 245 -22.62 -11.19 -8.97
C LEU A 245 -22.30 -12.65 -8.68
N GLN A 246 -21.96 -13.45 -9.68
CA GLN A 246 -21.55 -14.84 -9.51
C GLN A 246 -20.17 -14.95 -8.85
N VAL A 247 -19.24 -14.02 -9.12
CA VAL A 247 -17.96 -13.92 -8.39
C VAL A 247 -18.21 -13.70 -6.90
N LEU A 248 -19.11 -12.81 -6.55
CA LEU A 248 -19.48 -12.55 -5.14
C LEU A 248 -20.19 -13.72 -4.49
N ALA A 249 -21.09 -14.41 -5.23
CA ALA A 249 -21.78 -15.60 -4.75
C ALA A 249 -20.80 -16.77 -4.50
N GLU A 250 -19.80 -16.97 -5.36
CA GLU A 250 -18.72 -17.93 -5.13
C GLU A 250 -17.90 -17.56 -3.89
N ALA A 251 -17.49 -16.30 -3.74
CA ALA A 251 -16.78 -15.82 -2.56
C ALA A 251 -17.59 -15.99 -1.26
N LYS A 252 -18.92 -15.87 -1.35
CA LYS A 252 -19.85 -16.12 -0.23
C LYS A 252 -19.78 -17.58 0.23
N THR A 253 -19.68 -18.55 -0.69
CA THR A 253 -19.55 -19.96 -0.30
C THR A 253 -18.30 -20.22 0.51
N TRP A 254 -17.16 -19.61 0.14
CA TRP A 254 -15.91 -19.73 0.91
C TRP A 254 -16.02 -19.12 2.31
N TYR A 255 -16.72 -17.98 2.41
CA TYR A 255 -16.99 -17.36 3.71
C TYR A 255 -17.87 -18.28 4.59
N ASP A 256 -18.93 -18.85 4.03
CA ASP A 256 -19.85 -19.76 4.74
C ASP A 256 -19.15 -21.07 5.19
N GLU A 257 -18.19 -21.56 4.39
CA GLU A 257 -17.35 -22.71 4.70
C GLU A 257 -16.29 -22.39 5.78
N GLY A 258 -16.19 -21.13 6.21
CA GLY A 258 -15.25 -20.71 7.27
C GLY A 258 -13.81 -20.55 6.81
N GLN A 259 -13.59 -20.19 5.53
CA GLN A 259 -12.24 -19.94 5.04
C GLN A 259 -11.49 -18.94 5.90
N THR A 260 -10.22 -19.25 6.22
CA THR A 260 -9.31 -18.32 6.91
C THR A 260 -9.01 -17.09 6.07
N LEU A 261 -8.85 -15.94 6.72
CA LEU A 261 -8.56 -14.66 6.07
C LEU A 261 -7.06 -14.30 6.14
N THR A 262 -6.20 -15.30 6.19
CA THR A 262 -4.74 -15.16 6.23
C THR A 262 -4.10 -15.98 5.13
N LEU A 263 -2.98 -15.48 4.60
CA LEU A 263 -2.20 -16.20 3.61
C LEU A 263 -1.70 -17.54 4.17
N SER A 264 -1.55 -18.54 3.31
CA SER A 264 -0.91 -19.80 3.69
C SER A 264 0.55 -19.57 4.04
N LYS A 265 1.09 -20.36 4.98
CA LYS A 265 2.50 -20.23 5.41
C LYS A 265 3.48 -20.35 4.23
N GLU A 266 3.20 -21.27 3.30
CA GLU A 266 4.03 -21.45 2.12
C GLU A 266 4.12 -20.18 1.26
N LEU A 267 3.01 -19.47 1.07
CA LEU A 267 2.99 -18.25 0.27
C LEU A 267 3.44 -17.02 1.07
N GLU A 268 3.30 -17.04 2.40
CA GLU A 268 3.86 -16.00 3.26
C GLU A 268 5.40 -15.96 3.21
N GLU A 269 6.05 -17.12 3.14
CA GLU A 269 7.50 -17.23 2.95
C GLU A 269 7.95 -16.72 1.57
N LYS A 270 7.16 -16.96 0.53
CA LYS A 270 7.43 -16.48 -0.83
C LYS A 270 7.13 -15.00 -1.04
N LEU A 271 6.30 -14.42 -0.17
CA LEU A 271 5.85 -13.02 -0.31
C LEU A 271 7.03 -12.03 -0.31
N GLU A 272 8.04 -12.24 0.52
CA GLU A 272 9.23 -11.38 0.54
C GLU A 272 9.94 -11.31 -0.82
N HIS A 273 10.14 -12.46 -1.46
CA HIS A 273 10.77 -12.50 -2.80
C HIS A 273 9.92 -11.81 -3.85
N ILE A 274 8.59 -11.98 -3.76
CA ILE A 274 7.68 -11.30 -4.69
C ILE A 274 7.74 -9.79 -4.47
N GLN A 275 7.72 -9.34 -3.23
CA GLN A 275 7.76 -7.91 -2.88
C GLN A 275 9.10 -7.26 -3.24
N GLU A 276 10.22 -8.00 -3.23
CA GLU A 276 11.54 -7.49 -3.61
C GLU A 276 11.53 -6.86 -5.00
N ALA A 277 10.85 -7.50 -5.96
CA ALA A 277 10.70 -6.99 -7.33
C ALA A 277 9.90 -5.68 -7.45
N TYR A 278 9.23 -5.26 -6.37
CA TYR A 278 8.41 -4.04 -6.32
C TYR A 278 8.96 -2.98 -5.38
N LYS A 279 10.13 -3.21 -4.78
CA LYS A 279 10.82 -2.17 -4.02
C LYS A 279 11.27 -1.04 -4.94
N VAL A 280 11.30 0.16 -4.40
CA VAL A 280 11.87 1.30 -5.09
C VAL A 280 13.36 1.07 -5.22
N GLU A 281 13.86 1.05 -6.45
CA GLU A 281 15.31 1.12 -6.67
C GLU A 281 15.85 2.40 -6.02
N ASP A 282 16.84 2.23 -5.18
CA ASP A 282 17.51 3.32 -4.50
C ASP A 282 18.98 3.35 -4.96
N PRO A 283 19.28 4.11 -6.04
CA PRO A 283 20.63 4.16 -6.61
C PRO A 283 21.68 4.61 -5.60
N GLU A 284 21.27 5.43 -4.62
CA GLU A 284 22.19 5.89 -3.57
C GLU A 284 22.51 4.74 -2.59
N LYS A 285 21.52 3.92 -2.26
CA LYS A 285 21.72 2.73 -1.44
C LYS A 285 22.56 1.69 -2.18
N GLU A 286 22.28 1.45 -3.46
CA GLU A 286 23.05 0.53 -4.28
C GLU A 286 24.52 0.95 -4.37
N ALA A 287 24.81 2.23 -4.60
CA ALA A 287 26.18 2.75 -4.60
C ALA A 287 26.89 2.57 -3.24
N ILE A 288 26.16 2.70 -2.12
CA ILE A 288 26.70 2.41 -0.79
C ILE A 288 26.99 0.91 -0.64
N LEU A 289 26.08 0.04 -1.05
CA LEU A 289 26.25 -1.40 -0.96
C LEU A 289 27.41 -1.88 -1.85
N GLU A 290 27.56 -1.30 -3.04
CA GLU A 290 28.70 -1.55 -3.93
C GLU A 290 30.00 -1.17 -3.25
N TYR A 291 30.11 0.00 -2.65
CA TYR A 291 31.26 0.43 -1.86
C TYR A 291 31.55 -0.54 -0.70
N LEU A 292 30.53 -1.03 -0.01
CA LEU A 292 30.69 -1.92 1.13
C LEU A 292 31.03 -3.37 0.73
N GLY A 293 30.54 -3.83 -0.41
CA GLY A 293 30.62 -5.23 -0.84
C GLY A 293 31.74 -5.53 -1.82
N TYR A 294 31.92 -4.68 -2.81
CA TYR A 294 32.80 -4.95 -3.95
C TYR A 294 34.07 -4.10 -3.99
N PHE A 295 34.20 -3.13 -3.09
CA PHE A 295 35.36 -2.27 -3.06
C PHE A 295 36.51 -2.89 -2.26
N TYR A 296 37.66 -3.03 -2.90
CA TYR A 296 38.90 -3.51 -2.32
C TYR A 296 39.91 -2.37 -2.23
N PRO A 297 40.09 -1.75 -1.04
CA PRO A 297 41.02 -0.65 -0.87
C PRO A 297 42.47 -1.12 -0.88
N PRO A 298 43.43 -0.25 -1.23
CA PRO A 298 44.84 -0.53 -1.07
C PRO A 298 45.24 -0.60 0.41
N MET A 299 46.38 -1.22 0.72
CA MET A 299 46.85 -1.42 2.10
C MET A 299 47.05 -0.09 2.86
N ASP A 300 47.37 0.99 2.16
CA ASP A 300 47.58 2.34 2.73
C ASP A 300 46.31 3.19 2.74
N TRP A 301 45.10 2.58 2.53
CA TRP A 301 43.83 3.28 2.46
C TRP A 301 43.61 4.35 3.55
N TYR A 302 43.96 4.00 4.78
CA TYR A 302 43.78 4.93 5.93
C TYR A 302 44.84 6.03 6.04
N GLU A 303 45.89 5.95 5.26
CA GLU A 303 46.89 6.99 5.10
C GLU A 303 46.50 8.03 4.03
N LEU A 304 45.64 7.64 3.09
CA LEU A 304 45.17 8.50 2.01
C LEU A 304 44.28 9.62 2.52
N SER A 305 44.39 10.79 1.88
CA SER A 305 43.42 11.87 2.10
C SER A 305 42.03 11.49 1.57
N PRO A 306 40.95 12.10 2.06
CA PRO A 306 39.62 11.87 1.54
C PRO A 306 39.50 12.04 0.01
N TYR A 307 40.21 13.03 -0.54
CA TYR A 307 40.25 13.27 -1.98
C TYR A 307 40.90 12.10 -2.75
N GLU A 308 42.02 11.60 -2.30
CA GLU A 308 42.73 10.47 -2.90
C GLU A 308 41.87 9.19 -2.83
N ARG A 309 41.20 8.93 -1.69
CA ARG A 309 40.25 7.82 -1.55
C ARG A 309 39.13 7.88 -2.58
N ARG A 310 38.56 9.08 -2.79
CA ARG A 310 37.52 9.25 -3.78
C ARG A 310 38.02 9.00 -5.21
N GLN A 311 39.22 9.53 -5.55
CA GLN A 311 39.80 9.30 -6.88
C GLN A 311 40.08 7.82 -7.11
N TYR A 312 40.58 7.12 -6.11
CA TYR A 312 40.80 5.69 -6.17
C TYR A 312 39.49 4.92 -6.37
N PHE A 313 38.46 5.24 -5.63
CA PHE A 313 37.16 4.60 -5.74
C PHE A 313 36.50 4.83 -7.13
N LEU A 314 36.56 6.04 -7.65
CA LEU A 314 36.02 6.36 -8.97
C LEU A 314 36.78 5.59 -10.09
N LYS A 315 38.08 5.45 -9.94
CA LYS A 315 38.87 4.67 -10.90
C LYS A 315 38.51 3.18 -10.85
N HIS A 316 38.29 2.63 -9.66
CA HIS A 316 37.85 1.27 -9.45
C HIS A 316 36.50 0.99 -10.13
N LEU A 317 35.57 1.94 -10.15
CA LEU A 317 34.27 1.79 -10.82
C LEU A 317 34.38 1.87 -12.35
N GLN A 318 35.34 2.61 -12.90
CA GLN A 318 35.47 2.83 -14.35
C GLN A 318 36.24 1.71 -15.07
N GLU A 319 37.11 1.01 -14.36
CA GLU A 319 37.96 -0.04 -14.91
C GLU A 319 37.76 -1.32 -14.12
N PRO A 320 36.91 -2.26 -14.59
CA PRO A 320 36.81 -3.58 -13.98
C PRO A 320 38.21 -4.23 -14.03
N LEU A 321 38.61 -4.80 -12.91
CA LEU A 321 39.91 -5.45 -12.69
C LEU A 321 40.26 -6.41 -13.83
N ASP A 322 41.10 -5.95 -14.75
CA ASP A 322 41.81 -6.85 -15.67
C ASP A 322 43.13 -7.19 -14.99
N ASP A 323 43.36 -8.47 -14.69
CA ASP A 323 44.45 -9.03 -13.91
C ASP A 323 45.88 -8.76 -14.47
N GLN A 324 46.02 -7.98 -15.55
CA GLN A 324 47.28 -7.82 -16.26
C GLN A 324 47.76 -6.39 -16.56
N GLN A 325 47.07 -5.35 -16.14
CA GLN A 325 47.56 -3.97 -16.39
C GLN A 325 48.38 -3.38 -15.25
N ASN A 326 49.70 -3.36 -15.47
CA ASN A 326 50.68 -2.60 -14.67
C ASN A 326 50.40 -1.07 -14.75
N TYR A 327 49.78 -0.51 -13.75
CA TYR A 327 49.62 0.95 -13.62
C TYR A 327 50.93 1.63 -13.20
N LYS A 328 51.74 2.03 -14.18
CA LYS A 328 53.04 2.69 -13.94
C LYS A 328 52.94 4.11 -13.42
N ASP A 329 51.80 4.78 -13.47
CA ASP A 329 51.64 6.21 -13.17
C ASP A 329 50.88 6.55 -11.87
N TYR A 330 50.40 5.55 -11.14
CA TYR A 330 49.88 5.73 -9.79
C TYR A 330 50.38 4.62 -8.88
N PRO A 331 51.05 4.92 -7.78
CA PRO A 331 51.59 3.90 -6.88
C PRO A 331 50.55 3.19 -6.01
N LEU A 332 49.28 3.28 -6.36
CA LEU A 332 48.17 2.67 -5.63
C LEU A 332 47.96 1.27 -6.22
N HIS A 333 48.46 0.25 -5.57
CA HIS A 333 48.11 -1.14 -5.85
C HIS A 333 46.63 -1.34 -5.55
N PHE A 334 45.85 -1.96 -6.47
CA PHE A 334 44.53 -2.45 -6.14
C PHE A 334 44.71 -3.43 -4.97
N GLY A 335 43.99 -3.21 -3.88
CA GLY A 335 44.15 -4.02 -2.69
C GLY A 335 43.47 -5.38 -2.87
N ASP A 336 44.11 -6.41 -2.36
CA ASP A 336 43.55 -7.76 -2.24
C ASP A 336 42.66 -7.92 -1.00
N VAL A 337 42.49 -6.83 -0.23
CA VAL A 337 41.85 -6.87 1.08
C VAL A 337 40.50 -6.16 1.02
N GLN A 338 39.46 -6.86 1.44
CA GLN A 338 38.12 -6.28 1.55
C GLN A 338 38.09 -5.14 2.56
N LEU A 339 37.26 -4.12 2.31
CA LEU A 339 37.07 -3.00 3.24
C LEU A 339 36.64 -3.52 4.62
N GLU A 340 37.46 -3.28 5.66
CA GLU A 340 37.19 -3.77 7.02
C GLU A 340 36.60 -2.71 7.95
N VAL A 341 36.87 -1.43 7.71
CA VAL A 341 36.43 -0.33 8.57
C VAL A 341 35.99 0.85 7.70
N THR A 342 34.85 1.43 8.00
CA THR A 342 34.37 2.64 7.33
C THR A 342 33.55 3.53 8.28
N SER A 343 33.15 4.70 7.80
CA SER A 343 32.21 5.57 8.51
C SER A 343 31.17 6.17 7.58
N PRO A 344 29.99 6.56 8.10
CA PRO A 344 28.98 7.24 7.31
C PRO A 344 29.50 8.50 6.59
N ASN A 345 30.38 9.23 7.22
CA ASN A 345 30.98 10.43 6.62
C ASN A 345 31.99 10.10 5.51
N GLU A 346 32.73 9.01 5.65
CA GLU A 346 33.64 8.51 4.61
C GLU A 346 32.86 8.09 3.38
N ILE A 347 31.80 7.30 3.55
CA ILE A 347 30.92 6.88 2.46
C ILE A 347 30.31 8.10 1.76
N ALA A 348 29.75 9.05 2.52
CA ALA A 348 29.17 10.28 1.97
C ALA A 348 30.17 11.05 1.11
N TYR A 349 31.42 11.13 1.54
CA TYR A 349 32.46 11.83 0.77
C TYR A 349 32.96 11.00 -0.41
N VAL A 350 33.34 9.75 -0.19
CA VAL A 350 33.97 8.90 -1.21
C VAL A 350 32.99 8.59 -2.33
N VAL A 351 31.79 8.17 -1.99
CA VAL A 351 30.78 7.74 -2.97
C VAL A 351 30.07 8.95 -3.60
N PHE A 352 29.63 9.93 -2.80
CA PHE A 352 28.74 11.01 -3.27
C PHE A 352 29.42 12.39 -3.40
N ASN A 353 30.70 12.52 -3.05
CA ASN A 353 31.37 13.82 -3.02
C ASN A 353 30.73 14.85 -2.08
N ASP A 354 30.09 14.39 -1.01
CA ASP A 354 29.45 15.27 -0.04
C ASP A 354 30.49 15.87 0.91
N ASN A 355 30.85 17.11 0.65
CA ASN A 355 31.94 17.84 1.32
C ASN A 355 31.49 18.55 2.61
N GLN A 356 30.30 18.27 3.11
CA GLN A 356 29.76 18.98 4.28
C GLN A 356 30.38 18.53 5.60
N ASN A 357 31.62 18.96 5.80
CA ASN A 357 32.40 18.89 7.07
C ASN A 357 31.80 19.77 8.20
N LYS A 358 30.51 20.03 8.22
CA LYS A 358 29.84 20.82 9.26
C LYS A 358 29.02 19.96 10.18
N GLY A 359 29.67 19.18 11.03
CA GLY A 359 29.26 18.84 12.40
C GLY A 359 27.94 18.12 12.66
N ARG A 360 27.05 17.97 11.70
CA ARG A 360 25.82 17.14 11.77
C ARG A 360 25.58 16.57 10.40
N GLY A 361 25.74 15.25 10.29
CA GLY A 361 25.73 14.47 9.08
C GLY A 361 24.80 14.99 7.99
N GLY A 362 25.34 15.25 6.81
CA GLY A 362 24.56 15.55 5.62
C GLY A 362 23.62 14.39 5.25
N ARG A 363 22.73 14.62 4.27
CA ARG A 363 21.76 13.62 3.78
C ARG A 363 22.43 12.27 3.50
N TYR A 364 23.55 12.26 2.83
CA TYR A 364 24.27 11.03 2.46
C TYR A 364 24.92 10.34 3.66
N SER A 365 25.43 11.07 4.65
CA SER A 365 25.93 10.47 5.89
C SER A 365 24.82 9.79 6.69
N GLN A 366 23.62 10.39 6.73
CA GLN A 366 22.50 9.77 7.40
C GLN A 366 22.08 8.50 6.66
N LYS A 367 21.99 8.56 5.33
CA LYS A 367 21.65 7.40 4.51
C LYS A 367 22.67 6.27 4.63
N ALA A 368 23.96 6.60 4.61
CA ALA A 368 25.02 5.62 4.83
C ALA A 368 24.94 4.96 6.22
N ARG A 369 24.55 5.74 7.24
CA ARG A 369 24.30 5.20 8.59
C ARG A 369 23.13 4.23 8.59
N ASP A 370 22.00 4.59 7.98
CA ASP A 370 20.83 3.75 7.91
C ASP A 370 21.11 2.42 7.18
N VAL A 371 21.95 2.46 6.12
CA VAL A 371 22.40 1.24 5.42
C VAL A 371 23.30 0.39 6.31
N LEU A 372 24.29 0.98 6.99
CA LEU A 372 25.24 0.28 7.84
C LEU A 372 24.56 -0.35 9.07
N ASP A 373 23.65 0.37 9.71
CA ASP A 373 22.92 -0.12 10.91
C ASP A 373 22.03 -1.35 10.56
N ASN A 374 21.59 -1.48 9.31
CA ASN A 374 20.78 -2.60 8.83
C ASN A 374 21.59 -3.68 8.08
N HIS A 375 22.90 -3.49 7.90
CA HIS A 375 23.73 -4.44 7.14
C HIS A 375 24.22 -5.59 8.02
N ARG A 376 24.01 -6.83 7.56
CA ARG A 376 24.33 -8.05 8.34
C ARG A 376 25.81 -8.19 8.70
N GLU A 377 26.70 -7.77 7.81
CA GLU A 377 28.15 -7.92 7.96
C GLU A 377 28.82 -6.75 8.69
N TRP A 378 28.13 -5.67 8.98
CA TRP A 378 28.71 -4.50 9.60
C TRP A 378 28.19 -4.28 11.02
N GLU A 379 29.07 -3.80 11.89
CA GLU A 379 28.75 -3.55 13.29
C GLU A 379 29.28 -2.16 13.69
N ARG A 380 28.46 -1.45 14.42
CA ARG A 380 28.79 -0.10 14.90
C ARG A 380 29.75 -0.19 16.09
N ALA A 381 30.84 0.58 16.04
CA ALA A 381 31.76 0.69 17.15
C ALA A 381 31.17 1.51 18.30
N GLU A 382 31.44 1.08 19.54
CA GLU A 382 30.99 1.76 20.75
C GLU A 382 31.67 3.10 20.97
N ILE A 383 32.91 3.27 20.48
CA ILE A 383 33.72 4.47 20.64
C ILE A 383 33.95 5.17 19.31
N GLN A 384 34.14 6.49 19.36
CA GLN A 384 34.54 7.27 18.18
C GLN A 384 36.06 7.20 17.95
N LYS A 385 36.45 7.09 16.68
CA LYS A 385 37.83 7.01 16.26
C LYS A 385 38.09 7.93 15.05
N ARG A 386 39.34 8.42 14.92
CA ARG A 386 39.77 9.06 13.69
C ARG A 386 40.16 7.99 12.68
N LEU A 387 39.51 7.99 11.55
CA LEU A 387 39.79 7.05 10.45
C LEU A 387 40.87 7.56 9.48
N TRP A 388 41.29 8.82 9.58
CA TRP A 388 42.39 9.40 8.81
C TRP A 388 43.17 10.45 9.61
N LYS A 389 44.41 10.72 9.22
CA LYS A 389 45.36 11.54 9.98
C LYS A 389 44.87 12.93 10.39
N LYS A 390 44.09 13.61 9.57
CA LYS A 390 43.58 14.97 9.82
C LYS A 390 42.06 15.03 10.09
N GLY A 391 41.43 13.89 10.30
CA GLY A 391 39.98 13.79 10.50
C GLY A 391 39.54 14.12 11.94
N THR A 392 38.30 14.49 12.12
CA THR A 392 37.61 14.51 13.43
C THR A 392 37.25 13.10 13.86
N PRO A 393 37.18 12.82 15.18
CA PRO A 393 36.61 11.56 15.64
C PRO A 393 35.20 11.37 15.12
N THR A 394 34.88 10.21 14.60
CA THR A 394 33.57 9.88 14.04
C THR A 394 33.11 8.50 14.48
N THR A 395 31.84 8.28 14.51
CA THR A 395 31.28 6.93 14.66
C THR A 395 31.70 6.11 13.43
N TYR A 396 32.28 4.96 13.68
CA TYR A 396 32.69 4.05 12.60
C TYR A 396 32.06 2.71 12.75
N TYR A 397 32.15 1.93 11.68
CA TYR A 397 31.65 0.58 11.57
C TYR A 397 32.79 -0.34 11.15
N PHE A 398 32.78 -1.55 11.63
CA PHE A 398 33.74 -2.58 11.26
C PHE A 398 33.00 -3.81 10.74
N ARG A 399 33.66 -4.53 9.82
CA ARG A 399 33.13 -5.77 9.27
C ARG A 399 33.27 -6.88 10.31
N LYS A 400 32.21 -7.63 10.54
CA LYS A 400 32.21 -8.78 11.46
C LYS A 400 33.15 -9.85 10.90
N LYS A 401 34.03 -10.39 11.75
CA LYS A 401 34.82 -11.58 11.43
C LYS A 401 33.96 -12.78 11.84
N TYR A 402 33.57 -13.56 10.88
CA TYR A 402 32.86 -14.82 11.11
C TYR A 402 33.82 -15.95 11.46
#